data_757c2dd53cecc2cbb51ff75187e59f01
#
_entry.id   757c2dd53cecc2cbb51ff75187e59f01
#
_cell.length_a   1.000
_cell.length_b   1.000
_cell.length_c   1.000
_cell.angle_alpha   90.00
_cell.angle_beta   90.00
_cell.angle_gamma   90.00
#
_symmetry.space_group_name_H-M   'P 1'
#
loop_
_entity.id
_entity.type
_entity.pdbx_description
1 polymer ?
#
loop_
_entity_poly.entity_id
_entity_poly.type
_entity_poly.pdbx_seq_one_letter_code
_entity_poly.pdbx_strand_id
1 'polypeptide(L)'
;MQKKRFVTALVSALLVLTQPSALLAQGYNLPSLGAAAGSTISPHEERQMGEQIMVEVRSDPTYLNDPETSEYINKIGYRLAAASPSKGYDFEFFVVKDPSLNAFALPGGFVAVHSGLIIATSNESELASVLAHEVSHVSQRHIARM
;
A
#
# COMPACT_ATOMS: atom_id res chain seq x y z
N MET A 1 8.82 -5.21 -72.92
CA MET A 1 9.41 -4.24 -71.99
C MET A 1 8.41 -3.49 -71.11
N GLN A 2 7.11 -3.60 -71.32
CA GLN A 2 6.08 -2.87 -70.52
C GLN A 2 5.75 -3.50 -69.17
N LYS A 3 5.88 -4.82 -68.99
CA LYS A 3 5.57 -5.53 -67.72
C LYS A 3 6.50 -5.19 -66.56
N LYS A 4 7.76 -4.83 -66.80
CA LYS A 4 8.71 -4.47 -65.73
C LYS A 4 8.46 -3.06 -65.15
N ARG A 5 7.89 -2.14 -65.94
CA ARG A 5 7.61 -0.80 -65.48
C ARG A 5 6.37 -0.74 -64.57
N PHE A 6 5.39 -1.62 -64.76
CA PHE A 6 4.19 -1.70 -63.91
C PHE A 6 4.50 -2.26 -62.53
N VAL A 7 5.39 -3.24 -62.46
CA VAL A 7 5.78 -3.82 -61.14
C VAL A 7 6.56 -2.82 -60.29
N THR A 8 7.43 -2.02 -60.92
CA THR A 8 8.22 -1.01 -60.21
C THR A 8 7.32 0.13 -59.69
N ALA A 9 6.29 0.50 -60.42
CA ALA A 9 5.33 1.52 -60.00
C ALA A 9 4.44 1.05 -58.85
N LEU A 10 4.08 -0.25 -58.82
CA LEU A 10 3.28 -0.85 -57.74
C LEU A 10 4.05 -1.00 -56.44
N VAL A 11 5.33 -1.33 -56.52
CA VAL A 11 6.22 -1.43 -55.34
C VAL A 11 6.49 -0.05 -54.73
N SER A 12 6.64 1.00 -55.57
CA SER A 12 6.87 2.34 -55.11
C SER A 12 5.60 2.95 -54.44
N ALA A 13 4.39 2.57 -54.90
CA ALA A 13 3.14 3.02 -54.32
C ALA A 13 2.88 2.34 -52.93
N LEU A 14 3.36 1.10 -52.76
CA LEU A 14 3.21 0.38 -51.49
C LEU A 14 4.17 0.87 -50.38
N LEU A 15 5.33 1.44 -50.77
CA LEU A 15 6.31 1.94 -49.79
C LEU A 15 5.90 3.29 -49.17
N VAL A 16 4.97 4.02 -49.77
CA VAL A 16 4.49 5.32 -49.27
C VAL A 16 3.42 5.14 -48.15
N LEU A 17 2.81 3.95 -48.06
CA LEU A 17 1.73 3.66 -47.11
C LEU A 17 2.22 3.09 -45.75
N THR A 18 3.51 2.88 -45.60
CA THR A 18 4.13 2.43 -44.34
C THR A 18 4.96 3.52 -43.67
N GLN A 19 4.52 4.75 -43.77
CA GLN A 19 5.02 5.76 -42.84
C GLN A 19 4.47 5.39 -41.45
N PRO A 20 5.32 5.02 -40.47
CA PRO A 20 4.84 4.96 -39.11
C PRO A 20 4.41 6.36 -38.76
N SER A 21 3.15 6.49 -38.44
CA SER A 21 2.62 7.70 -37.82
C SER A 21 3.32 7.90 -36.49
N ALA A 22 4.52 8.43 -36.52
CA ALA A 22 5.18 9.04 -35.39
C ALA A 22 4.46 10.35 -35.06
N LEU A 23 3.13 10.26 -35.01
CA LEU A 23 2.28 11.38 -34.66
C LEU A 23 1.81 11.12 -33.22
N LEU A 24 2.23 12.05 -32.36
CA LEU A 24 1.61 12.30 -31.06
C LEU A 24 1.99 11.36 -29.92
N ALA A 25 3.27 11.23 -29.66
CA ALA A 25 3.71 11.33 -28.28
C ALA A 25 3.89 12.83 -27.96
N GLN A 26 2.89 13.65 -28.22
CA GLN A 26 2.72 14.84 -27.41
C GLN A 26 2.38 14.29 -26.02
N GLY A 27 3.39 14.24 -25.16
CA GLY A 27 3.19 14.03 -23.76
C GLY A 27 2.14 15.02 -23.31
N TYR A 28 0.93 14.52 -23.10
CA TYR A 28 0.00 15.23 -22.25
C TYR A 28 0.75 15.33 -20.92
N ASN A 29 1.28 16.52 -20.64
CA ASN A 29 1.60 16.91 -19.27
C ASN A 29 0.27 16.94 -18.53
N LEU A 30 -0.25 15.75 -18.25
CA LEU A 30 -1.26 15.59 -17.23
C LEU A 30 -0.57 16.05 -15.97
N PRO A 31 -1.09 17.07 -15.27
CA PRO A 31 -0.61 17.39 -13.95
C PRO A 31 -0.59 16.07 -13.20
N SER A 32 0.55 15.70 -12.61
CA SER A 32 0.65 14.49 -11.84
C SER A 32 -0.24 14.65 -10.61
N LEU A 33 -1.51 14.30 -10.76
CA LEU A 33 -2.50 14.33 -9.67
C LEU A 33 -2.02 13.47 -8.49
N GLY A 34 -1.13 12.50 -8.77
CA GLY A 34 -0.46 11.71 -7.74
C GLY A 34 0.64 12.43 -6.96
N ALA A 35 1.31 13.44 -7.55
CA ALA A 35 2.35 14.19 -6.83
C ALA A 35 1.74 15.25 -5.90
N ALA A 36 0.57 15.77 -6.22
CA ALA A 36 -0.13 16.73 -5.36
C ALA A 36 -0.84 16.04 -4.18
N ALA A 37 -1.30 14.80 -4.34
CA ALA A 37 -1.93 14.04 -3.26
C ALA A 37 -0.91 13.47 -2.25
N GLY A 38 0.36 13.29 -2.64
CA GLY A 38 1.39 12.67 -1.80
C GLY A 38 2.02 13.58 -0.73
N SER A 39 1.63 14.86 -0.63
CA SER A 39 2.28 15.83 0.28
C SER A 39 1.33 16.48 1.29
N THR A 40 0.07 16.07 1.36
CA THR A 40 -0.96 16.89 1.97
C THR A 40 -1.21 16.61 3.45
N ILE A 41 -0.80 15.48 4.00
CA ILE A 41 -1.05 15.15 5.41
C ILE A 41 0.28 14.96 6.13
N SER A 42 0.51 15.71 7.19
CA SER A 42 1.69 15.55 8.04
C SER A 42 1.59 14.29 8.92
N PRO A 43 2.69 13.73 9.44
CA PRO A 43 2.65 12.62 10.38
C PRO A 43 1.81 12.93 11.64
N HIS A 44 1.77 14.18 12.06
CA HIS A 44 0.95 14.63 13.18
C HIS A 44 -0.55 14.57 12.86
N GLU A 45 -0.95 15.03 11.68
CA GLU A 45 -2.35 14.95 11.23
C GLU A 45 -2.79 13.50 11.03
N GLU A 46 -1.89 12.63 10.47
CA GLU A 46 -2.15 11.20 10.38
C GLU A 46 -2.39 10.59 11.77
N ARG A 47 -1.58 10.97 12.77
CA ARG A 47 -1.75 10.49 14.14
C ARG A 47 -3.08 10.94 14.75
N GLN A 48 -3.44 12.20 14.59
CA GLN A 48 -4.73 12.72 15.07
C GLN A 48 -5.91 11.98 14.42
N MET A 49 -5.84 11.73 13.12
CA MET A 49 -6.87 10.96 12.40
C MET A 49 -6.97 9.53 12.95
N GLY A 50 -5.84 8.87 13.14
CA GLY A 50 -5.79 7.53 13.71
C GLY A 50 -6.37 7.47 15.13
N GLU A 51 -6.05 8.45 15.97
CA GLU A 51 -6.59 8.55 17.33
C GLU A 51 -8.10 8.72 17.35
N GLN A 52 -8.67 9.50 16.43
CA GLN A 52 -10.12 9.63 16.28
C GLN A 52 -10.76 8.29 15.89
N ILE A 53 -10.19 7.58 14.93
CA ILE A 53 -10.65 6.23 14.54
C ILE A 53 -10.56 5.28 15.74
N MET A 54 -9.46 5.34 16.51
CA MET A 54 -9.26 4.46 17.66
C MET A 54 -10.26 4.69 18.80
N VAL A 55 -10.85 5.87 18.92
CA VAL A 55 -11.96 6.10 19.86
C VAL A 55 -13.15 5.20 19.51
N GLU A 56 -13.51 5.12 18.23
CA GLU A 56 -14.61 4.27 17.76
C GLU A 56 -14.23 2.79 17.87
N VAL A 57 -13.03 2.43 17.44
CA VAL A 57 -12.52 1.04 17.49
C VAL A 57 -12.52 0.50 18.91
N ARG A 58 -12.05 1.27 19.89
CA ARG A 58 -12.00 0.83 21.31
C ARG A 58 -13.38 0.71 21.96
N SER A 59 -14.40 1.36 21.39
CA SER A 59 -15.78 1.24 21.83
C SER A 59 -16.55 0.08 21.18
N ASP A 60 -15.98 -0.51 20.11
CA ASP A 60 -16.59 -1.62 19.40
C ASP A 60 -16.45 -2.93 20.20
N PRO A 61 -17.54 -3.75 20.32
CA PRO A 61 -17.49 -5.05 21.01
C PRO A 61 -16.47 -6.06 20.46
N THR A 62 -16.02 -5.87 19.23
CA THR A 62 -14.99 -6.71 18.62
C THR A 62 -13.57 -6.34 19.06
N TYR A 63 -13.36 -5.17 19.63
CA TYR A 63 -12.08 -4.81 20.21
C TYR A 63 -11.69 -5.78 21.33
N LEU A 64 -10.53 -6.43 21.20
CA LEU A 64 -10.04 -7.35 22.24
C LEU A 64 -9.27 -6.58 23.32
N ASN A 65 -9.94 -6.29 24.41
CA ASN A 65 -9.31 -5.66 25.57
C ASN A 65 -8.79 -6.75 26.53
N ASP A 66 -7.77 -7.51 26.09
CA ASP A 66 -7.07 -8.50 26.86
C ASP A 66 -5.60 -8.11 27.04
N PRO A 67 -5.13 -7.86 28.27
CA PRO A 67 -3.77 -7.39 28.51
C PRO A 67 -2.68 -8.34 28.03
N GLU A 68 -2.87 -9.64 28.18
CA GLU A 68 -1.88 -10.65 27.81
C GLU A 68 -1.70 -10.71 26.28
N THR A 69 -2.80 -10.76 25.55
CA THR A 69 -2.78 -10.74 24.09
C THR A 69 -2.21 -9.42 23.57
N SER A 70 -2.61 -8.31 24.17
CA SER A 70 -2.11 -6.97 23.77
C SER A 70 -0.61 -6.86 24.00
N GLU A 71 -0.09 -7.30 25.13
CA GLU A 71 1.36 -7.32 25.42
C GLU A 71 2.12 -8.19 24.42
N TYR A 72 1.61 -9.37 24.11
CA TYR A 72 2.22 -10.30 23.16
C TYR A 72 2.36 -9.68 21.77
N ILE A 73 1.26 -9.12 21.23
CA ILE A 73 1.27 -8.51 19.90
C ILE A 73 2.16 -7.25 19.85
N ASN A 74 2.08 -6.41 20.87
CA ASN A 74 2.92 -5.20 20.91
C ASN A 74 4.40 -5.54 21.04
N LYS A 75 4.78 -6.59 21.78
CA LYS A 75 6.16 -7.05 21.90
C LYS A 75 6.73 -7.46 20.53
N ILE A 76 5.97 -8.18 19.71
CA ILE A 76 6.39 -8.53 18.36
C ILE A 76 6.45 -7.26 17.50
N GLY A 77 5.39 -6.47 17.49
CA GLY A 77 5.26 -5.27 16.67
C GLY A 77 6.37 -4.24 16.94
N TYR A 78 6.70 -3.97 18.19
CA TYR A 78 7.76 -3.01 18.53
C TYR A 78 9.15 -3.49 18.12
N ARG A 79 9.43 -4.80 18.15
CA ARG A 79 10.69 -5.34 17.60
C ARG A 79 10.78 -5.10 16.10
N LEU A 80 9.68 -5.27 15.37
CA LEU A 80 9.60 -5.02 13.92
C LEU A 80 9.72 -3.53 13.61
N ALA A 81 9.01 -2.69 14.34
CA ALA A 81 9.08 -1.24 14.20
C ALA A 81 10.49 -0.69 14.44
N ALA A 82 11.17 -1.19 15.46
CA ALA A 82 12.57 -0.82 15.77
C ALA A 82 13.56 -1.22 14.67
N ALA A 83 13.30 -2.32 13.97
CA ALA A 83 14.10 -2.78 12.83
C ALA A 83 13.74 -2.09 11.51
N SER A 84 12.63 -1.39 11.47
CA SER A 84 12.13 -0.67 10.28
C SER A 84 12.84 0.68 10.12
N PRO A 85 12.98 1.18 8.87
CA PRO A 85 13.48 2.54 8.61
C PRO A 85 12.51 3.65 9.02
N SER A 86 11.33 3.32 9.54
CA SER A 86 10.28 4.27 9.94
C SER A 86 10.61 4.99 11.23
N LYS A 87 11.46 5.99 11.12
CA LYS A 87 11.73 6.89 12.25
C LYS A 87 10.60 7.90 12.37
N GLY A 88 10.02 8.01 13.57
CA GLY A 88 9.04 9.05 13.90
C GLY A 88 7.57 8.61 13.90
N TYR A 89 7.29 7.32 13.80
CA TYR A 89 5.96 6.77 14.06
C TYR A 89 5.91 6.11 15.43
N ASP A 90 4.91 6.47 16.21
CA ASP A 90 4.53 5.76 17.43
C ASP A 90 3.58 4.64 17.05
N PHE A 91 4.11 3.41 16.93
CA PHE A 91 3.29 2.26 16.60
C PHE A 91 2.48 1.79 17.80
N GLU A 92 1.22 1.43 17.53
CA GLU A 92 0.33 0.76 18.47
C GLU A 92 -0.34 -0.43 17.78
N PHE A 93 -0.18 -1.63 18.34
CA PHE A 93 -0.77 -2.85 17.81
C PHE A 93 -1.94 -3.27 18.68
N PHE A 94 -3.06 -3.59 18.05
CA PHE A 94 -4.28 -4.01 18.76
C PHE A 94 -4.96 -5.18 18.05
N VAL A 95 -5.81 -5.90 18.76
CA VAL A 95 -6.48 -7.09 18.25
C VAL A 95 -7.97 -6.85 18.10
N VAL A 96 -8.51 -7.33 16.98
CA VAL A 96 -9.94 -7.36 16.69
C VAL A 96 -10.41 -8.82 16.68
N LYS A 97 -11.53 -9.08 17.36
CA LYS A 97 -12.19 -10.39 17.37
C LYS A 97 -12.87 -10.64 16.04
N ASP A 98 -12.12 -11.18 15.09
CA ASP A 98 -12.58 -11.53 13.76
C ASP A 98 -11.91 -12.84 13.34
N PRO A 99 -12.65 -13.83 12.82
CA PRO A 99 -12.10 -15.14 12.43
C PRO A 99 -11.30 -15.10 11.12
N SER A 100 -11.30 -14.00 10.39
CA SER A 100 -10.56 -13.89 9.13
C SER A 100 -9.06 -13.79 9.35
N LEU A 101 -8.32 -14.24 8.33
CA LEU A 101 -6.84 -14.18 8.31
C LEU A 101 -6.41 -12.81 7.77
N ASN A 102 -6.42 -11.79 8.62
CA ASN A 102 -6.14 -10.43 8.20
C ASN A 102 -5.37 -9.64 9.26
N ALA A 103 -4.61 -8.66 8.78
CA ALA A 103 -4.07 -7.54 9.53
C ALA A 103 -4.11 -6.31 8.63
N PHE A 104 -4.19 -5.12 9.19
CA PHE A 104 -4.20 -3.88 8.40
C PHE A 104 -3.70 -2.69 9.22
N ALA A 105 -3.10 -1.73 8.54
CA ALA A 105 -2.66 -0.48 9.14
C ALA A 105 -3.74 0.61 9.03
N LEU A 106 -3.87 1.40 10.09
CA LEU A 106 -4.62 2.64 10.12
C LEU A 106 -3.67 3.85 10.10
N PRO A 107 -4.17 5.06 9.79
CA PRO A 107 -3.36 6.26 9.85
C PRO A 107 -2.67 6.43 11.21
N GLY A 108 -1.47 7.00 11.22
CA GLY A 108 -0.76 7.37 12.44
C GLY A 108 -0.05 6.24 13.18
N GLY A 109 0.15 5.06 12.55
CA GLY A 109 0.93 3.98 13.13
C GLY A 109 0.13 2.95 13.92
N PHE A 110 -1.17 2.96 13.83
CA PHE A 110 -2.03 1.93 14.42
C PHE A 110 -2.11 0.71 13.49
N VAL A 111 -1.93 -0.49 14.05
CA VAL A 111 -1.97 -1.76 13.30
C VAL A 111 -2.95 -2.71 13.98
N ALA A 112 -3.99 -3.06 13.23
CA ALA A 112 -4.99 -4.04 13.64
C ALA A 112 -4.56 -5.45 13.26
N VAL A 113 -4.82 -6.41 14.14
CA VAL A 113 -4.59 -7.84 13.91
C VAL A 113 -5.87 -8.60 14.21
N HIS A 114 -6.36 -9.38 13.27
CA HIS A 114 -7.52 -10.23 13.52
C HIS A 114 -7.15 -11.44 14.35
N SER A 115 -8.01 -11.81 15.29
CA SER A 115 -7.81 -12.99 16.13
C SER A 115 -7.66 -14.28 15.32
N GLY A 116 -8.34 -14.39 14.19
CA GLY A 116 -8.21 -15.52 13.27
C GLY A 116 -6.79 -15.69 12.74
N LEU A 117 -6.08 -14.61 12.44
CA LEU A 117 -4.68 -14.66 12.02
C LEU A 117 -3.78 -15.18 13.13
N ILE A 118 -3.97 -14.69 14.36
CA ILE A 118 -3.16 -15.14 15.52
C ILE A 118 -3.32 -16.65 15.76
N ILE A 119 -4.56 -17.13 15.67
CA ILE A 119 -4.88 -18.56 15.91
C ILE A 119 -4.36 -19.45 14.76
N ALA A 120 -4.36 -18.95 13.53
CA ALA A 120 -3.97 -19.74 12.35
C ALA A 120 -2.47 -19.82 12.13
N THR A 121 -1.69 -18.91 12.68
CA THR A 121 -0.22 -18.95 12.58
C THR A 121 0.35 -20.05 13.46
N SER A 122 1.24 -20.87 12.89
CA SER A 122 1.85 -22.02 13.57
C SER A 122 2.97 -21.61 14.53
N ASN A 123 3.53 -20.42 14.34
CA ASN A 123 4.63 -19.89 15.14
C ASN A 123 4.71 -18.36 15.05
N GLU A 124 5.47 -17.77 15.98
CA GLU A 124 5.66 -16.30 16.05
C GLU A 124 6.25 -15.72 14.76
N SER A 125 7.10 -16.45 14.04
CA SER A 125 7.74 -15.93 12.83
C SER A 125 6.75 -15.73 11.67
N GLU A 126 5.75 -16.60 11.57
CA GLU A 126 4.67 -16.43 10.58
C GLU A 126 3.86 -15.18 10.89
N LEU A 127 3.44 -14.99 12.13
CA LEU A 127 2.73 -13.79 12.57
C LEU A 127 3.59 -12.53 12.37
N ALA A 128 4.86 -12.58 12.77
CA ALA A 128 5.80 -11.49 12.59
C ALA A 128 5.99 -11.09 11.12
N SER A 129 5.94 -12.05 10.18
CA SER A 129 6.03 -11.76 8.74
C SER A 129 4.87 -10.91 8.25
N VAL A 130 3.65 -11.21 8.69
CA VAL A 130 2.47 -10.41 8.34
C VAL A 130 2.56 -9.03 8.96
N LEU A 131 2.89 -8.94 10.25
CA LEU A 131 3.04 -7.64 10.94
C LEU A 131 4.16 -6.78 10.33
N ALA A 132 5.26 -7.38 9.89
CA ALA A 132 6.33 -6.66 9.21
C ALA A 132 5.86 -6.04 7.88
N HIS A 133 4.95 -6.71 7.18
CA HIS A 133 4.31 -6.18 5.99
C HIS A 133 3.49 -4.92 6.32
N GLU A 134 2.67 -4.96 7.36
CA GLU A 134 1.87 -3.80 7.79
C GLU A 134 2.75 -2.64 8.28
N VAL A 135 3.79 -2.92 9.06
CA VAL A 135 4.79 -1.91 9.47
C VAL A 135 5.44 -1.25 8.25
N SER A 136 5.71 -2.01 7.19
CA SER A 136 6.27 -1.45 5.97
C SER A 136 5.31 -0.52 5.24
N HIS A 137 4.00 -0.80 5.25
CA HIS A 137 2.98 0.08 4.69
C HIS A 137 2.92 1.43 5.40
N VAL A 138 2.96 1.44 6.72
CA VAL A 138 3.06 2.67 7.52
C VAL A 138 4.34 3.43 7.19
N SER A 139 5.48 2.72 7.17
CA SER A 139 6.80 3.29 6.90
C SER A 139 6.89 4.01 5.57
N GLN A 140 6.27 3.44 4.55
CA GLN A 140 6.26 3.98 3.19
C GLN A 140 5.14 5.00 2.98
N ARG A 141 4.39 5.32 4.03
CA ARG A 141 3.25 6.25 4.00
C ARG A 141 2.26 5.91 2.89
N HIS A 142 1.99 4.63 2.67
CA HIS A 142 1.07 4.20 1.62
C HIS A 142 -0.34 4.79 1.82
N ILE A 143 -0.79 4.89 3.08
CA ILE A 143 -2.12 5.45 3.42
C ILE A 143 -2.21 6.94 3.07
N ALA A 144 -1.13 7.70 3.29
CA ALA A 144 -1.11 9.13 2.96
C ALA A 144 -1.00 9.42 1.44
N ARG A 145 -0.75 8.40 0.63
CA ARG A 145 -0.61 8.51 -0.83
C ARG A 145 -1.83 8.00 -1.60
N MET A 146 -2.81 7.43 -0.92
CA MET A 146 -4.10 7.03 -1.50
C MET A 146 -5.09 8.17 -1.50
#